data_d2c6603dfe95b39490d5324621223f68
#
_entry.id   d2c6603dfe95b39490d5324621223f68
#
_cell.length_a   1.000
_cell.length_b   1.000
_cell.length_c   1.000
_cell.angle_alpha   90.00
_cell.angle_beta   90.00
_cell.angle_gamma   90.00
#
_symmetry.space_group_name_H-M   'P 1'
#
loop_
_entity.id
_entity.type
_entity.pdbx_description
1 polymer ?
#
loop_
_entity_poly.entity_id
_entity_poly.type
_entity_poly.pdbx_seq_one_letter_code
_entity_poly.pdbx_strand_id
1 'polypeptide(L)'
;AAKRKIAEKWGSENDPADNIALTVMVGDQVDVGTLDHYENVHFKKNKGLSGYLPIQTLVGNHETYGTLAMQAYYDHYILDGMSYQGISSGTENYYANQVGNTLFIAMDTEHTSAAQLAWVAQVVEAADNDDTVDWIISLGHRPYQAEQYVGDISPWVRNNAMPLLTASSKHILHIGAHHHLYHRGQLKNTPTYQIISGGVAWDQYWGMAVEQNFDDVQKTISNWIYQIIDVDVNNGTFDVEAYSIGSVYQWKNNQLMDEFHRYLGLEAPAQPQ
;
A
#
# COMPACT_ATOMS: atom_id res chain seq x y z
N ALA A 1 7.97 -11.85 -12.02
CA ALA A 1 9.24 -12.14 -11.34
C ALA A 1 9.13 -11.90 -9.83
N ALA A 2 8.79 -10.69 -9.36
CA ALA A 2 8.71 -10.36 -7.93
C ALA A 2 7.80 -11.32 -7.15
N LYS A 3 6.55 -11.51 -7.60
CA LYS A 3 5.57 -12.37 -6.92
C LYS A 3 6.02 -13.84 -6.79
N ARG A 4 6.71 -14.38 -7.80
CA ARG A 4 7.30 -15.72 -7.67
C ARG A 4 8.37 -15.75 -6.57
N LYS A 5 9.22 -14.70 -6.50
CA LYS A 5 10.25 -14.60 -5.47
C LYS A 5 9.67 -14.41 -4.06
N ILE A 6 8.56 -13.72 -3.94
CA ILE A 6 7.82 -13.62 -2.68
C ILE A 6 7.37 -15.01 -2.23
N ALA A 7 6.69 -15.76 -3.10
CA ALA A 7 6.23 -17.11 -2.79
C ALA A 7 7.40 -18.07 -2.47
N GLU A 8 8.51 -17.97 -3.21
CA GLU A 8 9.70 -18.80 -2.98
C GLU A 8 10.38 -18.51 -1.62
N LYS A 9 10.32 -17.29 -1.12
CA LYS A 9 11.06 -16.88 0.07
C LYS A 9 10.22 -16.97 1.36
N TRP A 10 8.96 -16.60 1.31
CA TRP A 10 8.09 -16.53 2.50
C TRP A 10 6.93 -17.52 2.50
N GLY A 11 6.57 -18.08 1.34
CA GLY A 11 5.65 -19.21 1.29
C GLY A 11 6.28 -20.49 1.83
N SER A 12 5.46 -21.46 2.21
CA SER A 12 5.95 -22.80 2.50
C SER A 12 6.26 -23.58 1.20
N GLU A 13 6.89 -24.74 1.33
CA GLU A 13 7.11 -25.64 0.18
C GLU A 13 5.80 -26.09 -0.48
N ASN A 14 4.70 -26.08 0.27
CA ASN A 14 3.41 -26.60 -0.17
C ASN A 14 2.42 -25.49 -0.52
N ASP A 15 2.38 -24.38 0.24
CA ASP A 15 1.41 -23.30 0.05
C ASP A 15 1.99 -21.94 0.50
N PRO A 16 2.00 -20.92 -0.38
CA PRO A 16 2.37 -19.55 0.01
C PRO A 16 1.54 -19.00 1.17
N ALA A 17 0.30 -19.45 1.33
CA ALA A 17 -0.61 -18.98 2.38
C ALA A 17 -0.22 -19.47 3.79
N ASP A 18 0.66 -20.44 3.91
CA ASP A 18 1.09 -20.93 5.24
C ASP A 18 1.77 -19.83 6.08
N ASN A 19 2.43 -18.87 5.42
CA ASN A 19 3.17 -17.79 6.09
C ASN A 19 2.79 -16.39 5.64
N ILE A 20 1.92 -16.24 4.63
CA ILE A 20 1.50 -14.96 4.07
C ILE A 20 -0.01 -14.85 4.15
N ALA A 21 -0.52 -13.89 4.91
CA ALA A 21 -1.95 -13.71 5.12
C ALA A 21 -2.67 -13.10 3.90
N LEU A 22 -2.04 -12.13 3.23
CA LEU A 22 -2.64 -11.42 2.09
C LEU A 22 -1.58 -10.73 1.22
N THR A 23 -1.99 -10.32 0.03
CA THR A 23 -1.20 -9.46 -0.85
C THR A 23 -1.88 -8.10 -0.99
N VAL A 24 -1.14 -7.01 -0.77
CA VAL A 24 -1.63 -5.64 -1.02
C VAL A 24 -1.15 -5.17 -2.39
N MET A 25 -2.05 -4.62 -3.20
CA MET A 25 -1.79 -4.04 -4.50
C MET A 25 -2.37 -2.64 -4.56
N VAL A 26 -1.51 -1.65 -4.75
CA VAL A 26 -1.85 -0.23 -4.58
C VAL A 26 -2.18 0.47 -5.91
N GLY A 27 -3.07 -0.14 -6.71
CA GLY A 27 -3.53 0.38 -8.00
C GLY A 27 -2.60 0.10 -9.17
N ASP A 28 -2.99 0.54 -10.36
CA ASP A 28 -2.29 0.33 -11.63
C ASP A 28 -1.94 -1.15 -11.88
N GLN A 29 -2.94 -2.00 -11.67
CA GLN A 29 -2.82 -3.44 -11.88
C GLN A 29 -2.86 -3.81 -13.36
N VAL A 30 -3.37 -2.89 -14.17
CA VAL A 30 -3.51 -2.99 -15.62
C VAL A 30 -3.00 -1.71 -16.28
N ASP A 31 -2.62 -1.77 -17.56
CA ASP A 31 -2.28 -0.56 -18.32
C ASP A 31 -3.53 0.20 -18.78
N VAL A 32 -4.62 -0.53 -18.99
CA VAL A 32 -5.94 0.03 -19.35
C VAL A 32 -7.05 -0.87 -18.82
N GLY A 33 -8.17 -0.29 -18.41
CA GLY A 33 -9.35 -1.00 -17.92
C GLY A 33 -10.05 -1.79 -19.01
N THR A 34 -9.58 -3.01 -19.26
CA THR A 34 -10.17 -3.99 -20.19
C THR A 34 -10.15 -5.38 -19.58
N LEU A 35 -11.10 -6.24 -19.96
CA LEU A 35 -11.13 -7.63 -19.50
C LEU A 35 -9.83 -8.37 -19.85
N ASP A 36 -9.30 -8.16 -21.06
CA ASP A 36 -8.07 -8.82 -21.50
C ASP A 36 -6.88 -8.46 -20.60
N HIS A 37 -6.74 -7.19 -20.18
CA HIS A 37 -5.66 -6.78 -19.29
C HIS A 37 -5.82 -7.39 -17.89
N TYR A 38 -7.03 -7.44 -17.34
CA TYR A 38 -7.27 -8.12 -16.06
C TYR A 38 -6.98 -9.61 -16.17
N GLU A 39 -7.53 -10.31 -17.14
CA GLU A 39 -7.41 -11.76 -17.25
C GLU A 39 -5.99 -12.20 -17.64
N ASN A 40 -5.41 -11.61 -18.69
CA ASN A 40 -4.17 -12.09 -19.30
C ASN A 40 -2.91 -11.37 -18.82
N VAL A 41 -3.01 -10.11 -18.38
CA VAL A 41 -1.87 -9.35 -17.85
C VAL A 41 -1.85 -9.42 -16.34
N HIS A 42 -2.95 -9.11 -15.66
CA HIS A 42 -2.98 -9.09 -14.20
C HIS A 42 -3.08 -10.51 -13.60
N PHE A 43 -4.23 -11.17 -13.68
CA PHE A 43 -4.47 -12.44 -12.97
C PHE A 43 -3.60 -13.59 -13.47
N LYS A 44 -3.49 -13.79 -14.77
CA LYS A 44 -2.69 -14.88 -15.34
C LYS A 44 -1.22 -14.81 -14.95
N LYS A 45 -0.64 -13.60 -14.89
CA LYS A 45 0.76 -13.42 -14.50
C LYS A 45 0.97 -13.48 -12.99
N ASN A 46 -0.09 -13.27 -12.23
CA ASN A 46 -0.05 -13.23 -10.78
C ASN A 46 -0.55 -14.51 -10.11
N LYS A 47 -1.02 -15.49 -10.88
CA LYS A 47 -1.66 -16.71 -10.37
C LYS A 47 -0.86 -17.47 -9.31
N GLY A 48 0.46 -17.31 -9.29
CA GLY A 48 1.33 -17.94 -8.28
C GLY A 48 1.22 -17.33 -6.88
N LEU A 49 0.51 -16.20 -6.74
CA LEU A 49 0.11 -15.63 -5.45
C LEU A 49 -1.41 -15.50 -5.37
N SER A 50 -2.05 -14.87 -6.36
CA SER A 50 -3.48 -14.60 -6.37
C SER A 50 -4.36 -15.84 -6.40
N GLY A 51 -3.81 -17.00 -6.75
CA GLY A 51 -4.50 -18.30 -6.64
C GLY A 51 -4.52 -18.88 -5.22
N TYR A 52 -3.75 -18.31 -4.29
CA TYR A 52 -3.57 -18.82 -2.93
C TYR A 52 -3.86 -17.76 -1.86
N LEU A 53 -3.63 -16.48 -2.16
CA LEU A 53 -3.71 -15.39 -1.21
C LEU A 53 -4.84 -14.42 -1.57
N PRO A 54 -5.59 -13.94 -0.58
CA PRO A 54 -6.48 -12.80 -0.77
C PRO A 54 -5.70 -11.60 -1.31
N ILE A 55 -6.31 -10.86 -2.22
CA ILE A 55 -5.75 -9.61 -2.75
C ILE A 55 -6.52 -8.46 -2.16
N GLN A 56 -5.82 -7.58 -1.46
CA GLN A 56 -6.31 -6.26 -1.11
C GLN A 56 -5.88 -5.27 -2.18
N THR A 57 -6.83 -4.69 -2.87
CA THR A 57 -6.61 -3.86 -4.04
C THR A 57 -7.24 -2.49 -3.89
N LEU A 58 -6.88 -1.54 -4.74
CA LEU A 58 -7.51 -0.24 -4.86
C LEU A 58 -7.36 0.30 -6.29
N VAL A 59 -8.07 1.39 -6.58
CA VAL A 59 -8.10 2.03 -7.88
C VAL A 59 -6.83 2.87 -8.08
N GLY A 60 -6.14 2.68 -9.22
CA GLY A 60 -5.14 3.59 -9.75
C GLY A 60 -5.65 4.33 -10.98
N ASN A 61 -4.84 5.23 -11.55
CA ASN A 61 -5.27 5.97 -12.72
C ASN A 61 -5.40 5.09 -13.97
N HIS A 62 -4.64 4.01 -14.08
CA HIS A 62 -4.72 3.09 -15.21
C HIS A 62 -6.01 2.26 -15.21
N GLU A 63 -6.62 1.99 -14.07
CA GLU A 63 -7.96 1.41 -13.98
C GLU A 63 -9.02 2.31 -14.59
N THR A 64 -8.81 3.62 -14.65
CA THR A 64 -9.77 4.59 -15.22
C THR A 64 -9.67 4.75 -16.74
N TYR A 65 -8.66 4.14 -17.37
CA TYR A 65 -8.42 4.24 -18.81
C TYR A 65 -9.07 3.08 -19.59
N GLY A 66 -9.24 3.29 -20.90
CA GLY A 66 -9.77 2.25 -21.80
C GLY A 66 -11.27 2.30 -21.98
N THR A 67 -11.78 1.33 -22.78
CA THR A 67 -13.20 1.33 -23.20
C THR A 67 -14.17 0.94 -22.11
N LEU A 68 -13.75 0.12 -21.17
CA LEU A 68 -14.56 -0.30 -20.01
C LEU A 68 -14.20 0.50 -18.76
N ALA A 69 -12.95 1.01 -18.69
CA ALA A 69 -12.46 1.78 -17.55
C ALA A 69 -12.80 1.10 -16.21
N MET A 70 -13.44 1.82 -15.30
CA MET A 70 -13.83 1.32 -13.98
C MET A 70 -14.77 0.11 -14.02
N GLN A 71 -15.54 -0.09 -15.08
CA GLN A 71 -16.40 -1.27 -15.20
C GLN A 71 -15.58 -2.56 -15.22
N ALA A 72 -14.41 -2.57 -15.88
CA ALA A 72 -13.53 -3.73 -15.85
C ALA A 72 -12.99 -4.03 -14.43
N TYR A 73 -12.77 -3.01 -13.62
CA TYR A 73 -12.41 -3.18 -12.21
C TYR A 73 -13.56 -3.82 -11.43
N TYR A 74 -14.77 -3.29 -11.54
CA TYR A 74 -15.97 -3.80 -10.85
C TYR A 74 -16.37 -5.22 -11.29
N ASP A 75 -16.06 -5.60 -12.54
CA ASP A 75 -16.32 -6.96 -13.02
C ASP A 75 -15.38 -8.02 -12.40
N HIS A 76 -14.27 -7.59 -11.80
CA HIS A 76 -13.24 -8.49 -11.25
C HIS A 76 -13.12 -8.46 -9.73
N TYR A 77 -13.59 -7.39 -9.08
CA TYR A 77 -13.51 -7.24 -7.63
C TYR A 77 -14.90 -6.96 -7.06
N ILE A 78 -15.21 -7.63 -5.95
CA ILE A 78 -16.48 -7.46 -5.22
C ILE A 78 -16.11 -6.94 -3.83
N LEU A 79 -16.12 -5.62 -3.66
CA LEU A 79 -15.64 -4.94 -2.47
C LEU A 79 -16.73 -4.08 -1.80
N ASP A 80 -17.88 -3.88 -2.44
CA ASP A 80 -18.99 -3.05 -1.97
C ASP A 80 -19.63 -3.54 -0.67
N GLY A 81 -19.53 -4.85 -0.40
CA GLY A 81 -19.97 -5.48 0.85
C GLY A 81 -18.97 -5.38 2.01
N MET A 82 -17.76 -4.86 1.76
CA MET A 82 -16.76 -4.74 2.82
C MET A 82 -17.13 -3.64 3.81
N SER A 83 -16.94 -3.94 5.09
CA SER A 83 -17.24 -3.00 6.17
C SER A 83 -16.34 -3.26 7.37
N TYR A 84 -16.07 -2.19 8.12
CA TYR A 84 -15.42 -2.26 9.42
C TYR A 84 -16.42 -1.82 10.49
N GLN A 85 -16.73 -2.71 11.44
CA GLN A 85 -17.74 -2.48 12.49
C GLN A 85 -19.10 -2.00 11.96
N GLY A 86 -19.52 -2.48 10.79
CA GLY A 86 -20.76 -2.06 10.13
C GLY A 86 -20.67 -0.73 9.38
N ILE A 87 -19.53 -0.07 9.38
CA ILE A 87 -19.26 1.14 8.58
C ILE A 87 -18.85 0.69 7.18
N SER A 88 -19.78 0.72 6.24
CA SER A 88 -19.55 0.42 4.82
C SER A 88 -19.44 1.70 4.02
N SER A 89 -18.61 1.68 2.98
CA SER A 89 -18.58 2.76 1.98
C SER A 89 -19.75 2.67 0.99
N GLY A 90 -20.32 1.47 0.82
CA GLY A 90 -21.33 1.18 -0.21
C GLY A 90 -20.79 1.23 -1.63
N THR A 91 -19.46 1.16 -1.79
CA THR A 91 -18.78 1.20 -3.10
C THR A 91 -17.54 0.31 -3.09
N GLU A 92 -17.06 -0.08 -4.27
CA GLU A 92 -15.83 -0.83 -4.45
C GLU A 92 -14.59 0.07 -4.55
N ASN A 93 -14.79 1.39 -4.65
CA ASN A 93 -13.70 2.34 -4.84
C ASN A 93 -12.85 2.54 -3.59
N TYR A 94 -13.49 2.54 -2.42
CA TYR A 94 -12.81 2.67 -1.13
C TYR A 94 -13.52 1.84 -0.07
N TYR A 95 -12.76 1.24 0.83
CA TYR A 95 -13.26 0.31 1.82
C TYR A 95 -12.28 0.14 2.97
N ALA A 96 -12.72 -0.47 4.07
CA ALA A 96 -11.87 -0.83 5.19
C ALA A 96 -12.12 -2.28 5.60
N ASN A 97 -11.05 -2.95 6.02
CA ASN A 97 -11.12 -4.30 6.58
C ASN A 97 -10.01 -4.52 7.61
N GLN A 98 -10.30 -5.34 8.59
CA GLN A 98 -9.35 -5.71 9.64
C GLN A 98 -8.80 -7.12 9.37
N VAL A 99 -7.49 -7.27 9.54
CA VAL A 99 -6.78 -8.55 9.51
C VAL A 99 -5.92 -8.64 10.76
N GLY A 100 -6.25 -9.58 11.66
CA GLY A 100 -5.63 -9.62 12.97
C GLY A 100 -5.90 -8.32 13.75
N ASN A 101 -4.85 -7.68 14.24
CA ASN A 101 -4.90 -6.40 14.94
C ASN A 101 -4.62 -5.19 14.04
N THR A 102 -4.60 -5.38 12.73
CA THR A 102 -4.29 -4.34 11.74
C THR A 102 -5.52 -3.98 10.92
N LEU A 103 -5.90 -2.71 10.91
CA LEU A 103 -6.94 -2.16 10.07
C LEU A 103 -6.34 -1.55 8.80
N PHE A 104 -6.82 -1.99 7.66
CA PHE A 104 -6.52 -1.41 6.36
C PHE A 104 -7.63 -0.46 5.93
N ILE A 105 -7.25 0.75 5.50
CA ILE A 105 -8.16 1.77 4.94
C ILE A 105 -7.72 2.03 3.52
N ALA A 106 -8.42 1.45 2.55
CA ALA A 106 -8.17 1.65 1.12
C ALA A 106 -8.96 2.86 0.62
N MET A 107 -8.28 3.81 -0.01
CA MET A 107 -8.84 5.07 -0.49
C MET A 107 -8.73 5.17 -2.02
N ASP A 108 -9.76 5.69 -2.65
CA ASP A 108 -9.72 6.08 -4.06
C ASP A 108 -9.13 7.49 -4.18
N THR A 109 -7.94 7.58 -4.75
CA THR A 109 -7.23 8.84 -4.99
C THR A 109 -7.54 9.46 -6.35
N GLU A 110 -8.24 8.71 -7.22
CA GLU A 110 -8.63 9.17 -8.57
C GLU A 110 -10.01 9.83 -8.56
N HIS A 111 -10.96 9.34 -7.73
CA HIS A 111 -12.31 9.88 -7.60
C HIS A 111 -12.58 10.37 -6.18
N THR A 112 -11.83 11.39 -5.77
CA THR A 112 -11.92 11.94 -4.41
C THR A 112 -13.25 12.66 -4.16
N SER A 113 -13.79 12.55 -2.93
CA SER A 113 -15.06 13.19 -2.58
C SER A 113 -15.14 13.54 -1.09
N ALA A 114 -16.05 14.46 -0.76
CA ALA A 114 -16.39 14.76 0.63
C ALA A 114 -17.03 13.56 1.35
N ALA A 115 -17.76 12.72 0.63
CA ALA A 115 -18.38 11.52 1.19
C ALA A 115 -17.30 10.51 1.62
N GLN A 116 -16.29 10.28 0.77
CA GLN A 116 -15.15 9.43 1.13
C GLN A 116 -14.41 9.98 2.37
N LEU A 117 -14.18 11.29 2.42
CA LEU A 117 -13.50 11.91 3.55
C LEU A 117 -14.28 11.74 4.86
N ALA A 118 -15.60 11.92 4.84
CA ALA A 118 -16.45 11.70 6.00
C ALA A 118 -16.46 10.23 6.43
N TRP A 119 -16.43 9.30 5.47
CA TRP A 119 -16.32 7.89 5.76
C TRP A 119 -14.96 7.53 6.38
N VAL A 120 -13.84 8.06 5.88
CA VAL A 120 -12.51 7.89 6.49
C VAL A 120 -12.53 8.36 7.94
N ALA A 121 -13.11 9.52 8.23
CA ALA A 121 -13.21 10.03 9.60
C ALA A 121 -13.98 9.07 10.52
N GLN A 122 -15.11 8.50 10.07
CA GLN A 122 -15.88 7.53 10.84
C GLN A 122 -15.10 6.25 11.12
N VAL A 123 -14.39 5.75 10.11
CA VAL A 123 -13.57 4.52 10.25
C VAL A 123 -12.43 4.73 11.24
N VAL A 124 -11.73 5.86 11.16
CA VAL A 124 -10.63 6.20 12.08
C VAL A 124 -11.16 6.36 13.51
N GLU A 125 -12.26 7.07 13.70
CA GLU A 125 -12.89 7.23 15.03
C GLU A 125 -13.31 5.87 15.63
N ALA A 126 -13.89 4.99 14.82
CA ALA A 126 -14.23 3.64 15.27
C ALA A 126 -12.99 2.83 15.65
N ALA A 127 -11.93 2.93 14.86
CA ALA A 127 -10.68 2.22 15.11
C ALA A 127 -9.96 2.72 16.38
N ASP A 128 -10.01 4.01 16.67
CA ASP A 128 -9.43 4.58 17.88
C ASP A 128 -10.11 4.05 19.15
N ASN A 129 -11.41 3.73 19.05
CA ASN A 129 -12.21 3.15 20.14
C ASN A 129 -12.24 1.61 20.13
N ASP A 130 -11.51 0.94 19.26
CA ASP A 130 -11.46 -0.52 19.15
C ASP A 130 -10.15 -1.06 19.74
N ASP A 131 -10.23 -1.70 20.90
CA ASP A 131 -9.07 -2.30 21.58
C ASP A 131 -8.49 -3.51 20.81
N THR A 132 -9.17 -4.01 19.78
CA THR A 132 -8.67 -5.11 18.93
C THR A 132 -7.81 -4.61 17.77
N VAL A 133 -7.76 -3.31 17.53
CA VAL A 133 -6.93 -2.67 16.52
C VAL A 133 -5.75 -1.98 17.18
N ASP A 134 -4.55 -2.44 16.87
CA ASP A 134 -3.30 -1.80 17.30
C ASP A 134 -2.71 -0.89 16.22
N TRP A 135 -2.91 -1.27 14.95
CA TRP A 135 -2.28 -0.62 13.82
C TRP A 135 -3.29 -0.23 12.74
N ILE A 136 -3.14 0.95 12.18
CA ILE A 136 -3.85 1.41 11.00
C ILE A 136 -2.85 1.60 9.86
N ILE A 137 -3.13 0.97 8.72
CA ILE A 137 -2.43 1.16 7.46
C ILE A 137 -3.40 1.80 6.47
N SER A 138 -3.09 2.98 5.98
CA SER A 138 -3.84 3.57 4.87
C SER A 138 -3.20 3.29 3.52
N LEU A 139 -4.03 3.06 2.51
CA LEU A 139 -3.64 2.74 1.15
C LEU A 139 -4.23 3.77 0.19
N GLY A 140 -3.44 4.25 -0.76
CA GLY A 140 -3.90 5.16 -1.80
C GLY A 140 -2.95 5.11 -2.99
N HIS A 141 -3.47 5.13 -4.23
CA HIS A 141 -2.60 5.01 -5.39
C HIS A 141 -1.65 6.21 -5.51
N ARG A 142 -2.18 7.44 -5.55
CA ARG A 142 -1.34 8.64 -5.57
C ARG A 142 -0.81 8.97 -4.18
N PRO A 143 0.50 9.18 -4.04
CA PRO A 143 1.13 9.35 -2.74
C PRO A 143 0.81 10.71 -2.10
N TYR A 144 1.05 10.80 -0.79
CA TYR A 144 1.06 12.03 -0.02
C TYR A 144 2.20 12.96 -0.46
N GLN A 145 3.38 12.41 -0.65
CA GLN A 145 4.58 13.09 -1.14
C GLN A 145 5.33 12.21 -2.12
N ALA A 146 6.10 12.83 -3.00
CA ALA A 146 6.91 12.12 -3.97
C ALA A 146 8.17 12.91 -4.31
N GLU A 147 9.25 12.19 -4.60
CA GLU A 147 10.50 12.80 -5.02
C GLU A 147 10.68 12.83 -6.53
N GLN A 148 9.96 11.99 -7.26
CA GLN A 148 10.11 11.88 -8.71
C GLN A 148 9.37 12.99 -9.46
N TYR A 149 8.10 13.17 -9.14
CA TYR A 149 7.24 14.21 -9.72
C TYR A 149 6.53 14.93 -8.58
N VAL A 150 7.14 15.98 -8.05
CA VAL A 150 6.60 16.71 -6.88
C VAL A 150 5.17 17.21 -7.11
N GLY A 151 4.80 17.53 -8.36
CA GLY A 151 3.46 17.95 -8.73
C GLY A 151 2.44 16.85 -8.93
N ASP A 152 2.85 15.58 -9.01
CA ASP A 152 1.97 14.45 -9.33
C ASP A 152 1.67 13.58 -8.09
N ILE A 153 1.27 14.23 -7.05
CA ILE A 153 0.79 13.66 -5.80
C ILE A 153 -0.71 13.84 -5.67
N SER A 154 -1.32 13.30 -4.62
CA SER A 154 -2.71 13.60 -4.29
C SER A 154 -2.82 14.78 -3.30
N PRO A 155 -3.23 16.01 -3.75
CA PRO A 155 -3.52 17.09 -2.83
C PRO A 155 -4.65 16.73 -1.84
N TRP A 156 -5.58 15.88 -2.25
CA TRP A 156 -6.66 15.41 -1.38
C TRP A 156 -6.12 14.52 -0.24
N VAL A 157 -5.23 13.58 -0.55
CA VAL A 157 -4.55 12.77 0.48
C VAL A 157 -3.78 13.68 1.42
N ARG A 158 -2.96 14.59 0.87
CA ARG A 158 -2.09 15.47 1.65
C ARG A 158 -2.87 16.40 2.58
N ASN A 159 -3.90 17.09 2.06
CA ASN A 159 -4.53 18.20 2.75
C ASN A 159 -5.80 17.81 3.51
N ASN A 160 -6.40 16.65 3.19
CA ASN A 160 -7.67 16.25 3.75
C ASN A 160 -7.60 14.89 4.48
N ALA A 161 -7.23 13.80 3.79
CA ALA A 161 -7.24 12.49 4.40
C ALA A 161 -6.14 12.30 5.44
N MET A 162 -4.91 12.72 5.13
CA MET A 162 -3.76 12.51 6.02
C MET A 162 -3.89 13.22 7.38
N PRO A 163 -4.41 14.45 7.50
CA PRO A 163 -4.67 15.05 8.80
C PRO A 163 -5.64 14.27 9.68
N LEU A 164 -6.64 13.61 9.09
CA LEU A 164 -7.55 12.72 9.84
C LEU A 164 -6.85 11.43 10.28
N LEU A 165 -6.12 10.80 9.37
CA LEU A 165 -5.41 9.56 9.62
C LEU A 165 -4.34 9.74 10.70
N THR A 166 -3.51 10.78 10.60
CA THR A 166 -2.40 11.04 11.54
C THR A 166 -2.85 11.61 12.88
N ALA A 167 -4.13 11.98 13.05
CA ALA A 167 -4.71 12.27 14.36
C ALA A 167 -4.81 11.01 15.22
N SER A 168 -4.93 9.84 14.62
CA SER A 168 -4.88 8.55 15.30
C SER A 168 -3.43 8.15 15.61
N SER A 169 -3.15 7.80 16.85
CA SER A 169 -1.84 7.24 17.26
C SER A 169 -1.61 5.82 16.71
N LYS A 170 -2.68 5.14 16.25
CA LYS A 170 -2.61 3.81 15.64
C LYS A 170 -2.21 3.86 14.17
N HIS A 171 -2.30 5.04 13.50
CA HIS A 171 -1.92 5.18 12.09
C HIS A 171 -0.41 5.31 11.95
N ILE A 172 0.22 4.22 11.45
CA ILE A 172 1.67 4.11 11.41
C ILE A 172 2.24 4.08 9.99
N LEU A 173 1.43 3.74 9.01
CA LEU A 173 1.88 3.56 7.63
C LEU A 173 0.85 4.03 6.62
N HIS A 174 1.30 4.82 5.64
CA HIS A 174 0.60 5.09 4.40
C HIS A 174 1.35 4.45 3.24
N ILE A 175 0.67 3.64 2.42
CA ILE A 175 1.28 3.01 1.25
C ILE A 175 0.66 3.63 0.01
N GLY A 176 1.51 4.27 -0.78
CA GLY A 176 1.19 4.78 -2.11
C GLY A 176 1.91 4.01 -3.21
N ALA A 177 1.62 4.36 -4.46
CA ALA A 177 2.31 3.86 -5.67
C ALA A 177 2.46 4.98 -6.70
N HIS A 178 1.99 4.80 -7.94
CA HIS A 178 1.97 5.76 -9.05
C HIS A 178 3.35 6.15 -9.56
N HIS A 179 4.28 6.49 -8.68
CA HIS A 179 5.67 6.72 -9.01
C HIS A 179 6.42 5.38 -9.06
N HIS A 180 7.07 5.06 -10.18
CA HIS A 180 7.68 3.76 -10.46
C HIS A 180 9.04 3.61 -9.75
N LEU A 181 9.03 3.72 -8.44
CA LEU A 181 10.19 3.61 -7.56
C LEU A 181 9.75 3.11 -6.16
N TYR A 182 10.73 2.84 -5.33
CA TYR A 182 10.54 2.72 -3.89
C TYR A 182 10.97 4.02 -3.21
N HIS A 183 10.13 4.51 -2.32
CA HIS A 183 10.45 5.63 -1.45
C HIS A 183 9.93 5.36 -0.05
N ARG A 184 10.66 5.81 0.97
CA ARG A 184 10.23 5.83 2.36
C ARG A 184 10.63 7.13 3.04
N GLY A 185 9.70 7.71 3.79
CA GLY A 185 9.94 8.85 4.66
C GLY A 185 8.91 8.92 5.79
N GLN A 186 9.32 9.41 6.94
CA GLN A 186 8.43 9.65 8.06
C GLN A 186 7.77 11.02 7.90
N LEU A 187 6.44 11.06 7.96
CA LEU A 187 5.68 12.31 7.86
C LEU A 187 6.01 13.22 9.05
N LYS A 188 6.22 14.50 8.76
CA LYS A 188 6.67 15.49 9.73
C LYS A 188 5.73 15.60 10.94
N ASN A 189 6.32 15.56 12.12
CA ASN A 189 5.63 15.63 13.42
C ASN A 189 4.58 14.51 13.64
N THR A 190 4.75 13.35 13.02
CA THR A 190 3.87 12.19 13.19
C THR A 190 4.67 10.91 13.31
N PRO A 191 4.11 9.84 13.91
CA PRO A 191 4.75 8.52 13.89
C PRO A 191 4.59 7.79 12.55
N THR A 192 3.82 8.35 11.61
CA THR A 192 3.44 7.70 10.36
C THR A 192 4.57 7.74 9.33
N TYR A 193 4.92 6.59 8.78
CA TYR A 193 5.71 6.52 7.56
C TYR A 193 4.85 6.52 6.32
N GLN A 194 5.37 7.09 5.24
CA GLN A 194 4.90 6.80 3.89
C GLN A 194 5.87 5.85 3.20
N ILE A 195 5.32 4.88 2.47
CA ILE A 195 6.02 4.12 1.44
C ILE A 195 5.38 4.40 0.10
N ILE A 196 6.19 4.62 -0.94
CA ILE A 196 5.79 4.48 -2.34
C ILE A 196 6.24 3.10 -2.80
N SER A 197 5.29 2.23 -3.13
CA SER A 197 5.50 0.84 -3.55
C SER A 197 5.26 0.67 -5.06
N GLY A 198 5.79 1.59 -5.88
CA GLY A 198 5.67 1.55 -7.34
C GLY A 198 6.81 0.82 -8.06
N GLY A 199 7.76 0.26 -7.31
CA GLY A 199 8.98 -0.32 -7.89
C GLY A 199 8.80 -1.62 -8.68
N VAL A 200 7.60 -2.24 -8.71
CA VAL A 200 7.33 -3.44 -9.52
C VAL A 200 6.78 -3.14 -10.92
N ALA A 201 6.72 -1.87 -11.31
CA ALA A 201 6.35 -1.45 -12.65
C ALA A 201 7.34 -1.95 -13.72
N TRP A 202 6.89 -2.00 -14.97
CA TRP A 202 7.72 -2.45 -16.10
C TRP A 202 8.82 -1.45 -16.46
N ASP A 203 8.60 -0.17 -16.22
CA ASP A 203 9.55 0.92 -16.36
C ASP A 203 9.82 1.57 -15.00
N GLN A 204 11.01 2.13 -14.87
CA GLN A 204 11.45 2.80 -13.66
C GLN A 204 11.94 4.18 -14.05
N TYR A 205 11.30 5.18 -13.49
CA TYR A 205 11.64 6.56 -13.76
C TYR A 205 12.85 7.01 -12.96
N TRP A 206 13.54 7.98 -13.51
CA TRP A 206 14.69 8.65 -12.92
C TRP A 206 14.31 10.10 -12.65
N GLY A 207 14.42 10.50 -11.44
CA GLY A 207 14.23 11.88 -11.04
C GLY A 207 14.28 11.94 -9.53
N MET A 208 14.99 12.90 -9.00
CA MET A 208 15.04 13.18 -7.58
C MET A 208 14.72 14.64 -7.37
N ALA A 209 13.53 14.92 -6.88
CA ALA A 209 13.22 16.18 -6.24
C ALA A 209 13.26 15.92 -4.73
N VAL A 210 14.06 16.67 -4.01
CA VAL A 210 14.17 16.52 -2.56
C VAL A 210 12.92 17.09 -1.90
N GLU A 211 12.09 16.21 -1.36
CA GLU A 211 10.98 16.61 -0.51
C GLU A 211 11.47 16.84 0.93
N GLN A 212 11.21 18.02 1.46
CA GLN A 212 11.71 18.43 2.78
C GLN A 212 10.68 18.33 3.90
N ASN A 213 9.54 17.68 3.63
CA ASN A 213 8.43 17.57 4.59
C ASN A 213 8.44 16.25 5.39
N PHE A 214 9.54 15.53 5.39
CA PHE A 214 9.76 14.36 6.21
C PHE A 214 10.71 14.68 7.38
N ASP A 215 10.47 14.02 8.52
CA ASP A 215 11.33 14.15 9.70
C ASP A 215 12.48 13.13 9.70
N ASP A 216 12.30 12.00 9.03
CA ASP A 216 13.28 10.92 8.95
C ASP A 216 14.07 10.97 7.63
N VAL A 217 15.16 10.23 7.59
CA VAL A 217 15.97 10.07 6.39
C VAL A 217 15.13 9.49 5.26
N GLN A 218 15.04 10.24 4.19
CA GLN A 218 14.37 9.78 2.97
C GLN A 218 15.22 8.72 2.29
N LYS A 219 14.55 7.69 1.81
CA LYS A 219 15.17 6.63 1.03
C LYS A 219 14.43 6.46 -0.29
N THR A 220 15.14 6.64 -1.39
CA THR A 220 14.61 6.51 -2.74
C THR A 220 15.45 5.52 -3.53
N ILE A 221 14.82 4.50 -4.09
CA ILE A 221 15.49 3.42 -4.81
C ILE A 221 14.74 3.12 -6.10
N SER A 222 15.43 3.27 -7.23
CA SER A 222 14.91 2.98 -8.56
C SER A 222 15.27 1.54 -8.97
N ASN A 223 14.67 0.57 -8.28
CA ASN A 223 14.79 -0.85 -8.57
C ASN A 223 13.41 -1.51 -8.55
N TRP A 224 13.31 -2.73 -9.05
CA TRP A 224 12.15 -3.57 -8.78
C TRP A 224 12.18 -4.02 -7.33
N ILE A 225 11.29 -3.46 -6.53
CA ILE A 225 11.23 -3.65 -5.08
C ILE A 225 9.83 -4.07 -4.68
N TYR A 226 9.74 -4.99 -3.74
CA TYR A 226 8.52 -5.34 -3.01
C TYR A 226 8.78 -5.26 -1.52
N GLN A 227 7.74 -5.16 -0.73
CA GLN A 227 7.82 -5.09 0.72
C GLN A 227 7.17 -6.33 1.35
N ILE A 228 7.74 -6.74 2.49
CA ILE A 228 7.13 -7.65 3.44
C ILE A 228 6.80 -6.85 4.69
N ILE A 229 5.56 -6.97 5.13
CA ILE A 229 5.11 -6.40 6.39
C ILE A 229 4.80 -7.59 7.30
N ASP A 230 5.51 -7.66 8.41
CA ASP A 230 5.32 -8.67 9.45
C ASP A 230 4.73 -8.00 10.68
N VAL A 231 3.60 -8.52 11.15
CA VAL A 231 2.90 -8.00 12.32
C VAL A 231 2.80 -9.10 13.36
N ASP A 232 3.63 -9.01 14.39
CA ASP A 232 3.56 -9.94 15.53
C ASP A 232 2.60 -9.41 16.60
N VAL A 233 1.39 -9.96 16.58
CA VAL A 233 0.31 -9.60 17.52
C VAL A 233 0.69 -9.89 18.97
N ASN A 234 1.48 -10.95 19.23
CA ASN A 234 1.82 -11.38 20.57
C ASN A 234 2.90 -10.48 21.21
N ASN A 235 3.86 -10.04 20.40
CA ASN A 235 4.96 -9.20 20.85
C ASN A 235 4.70 -7.70 20.62
N GLY A 236 3.62 -7.35 19.91
CA GLY A 236 3.26 -5.96 19.60
C GLY A 236 4.30 -5.30 18.69
N THR A 237 4.87 -6.05 17.72
CA THR A 237 5.85 -5.52 16.76
C THR A 237 5.24 -5.42 15.37
N PHE A 238 5.76 -4.44 14.62
CA PHE A 238 5.40 -4.19 13.24
C PHE A 238 6.68 -3.90 12.46
N ASP A 239 7.04 -4.83 11.59
CA ASP A 239 8.28 -4.80 10.83
C ASP A 239 7.99 -4.66 9.34
N VAL A 240 8.71 -3.77 8.67
CA VAL A 240 8.65 -3.59 7.21
C VAL A 240 10.03 -3.76 6.63
N GLU A 241 10.15 -4.68 5.69
CA GLU A 241 11.37 -4.95 4.95
C GLU A 241 11.13 -4.74 3.45
N ALA A 242 12.02 -4.02 2.78
CA ALA A 242 11.97 -3.79 1.34
C ALA A 242 13.08 -4.57 0.61
N TYR A 243 12.68 -5.43 -0.30
CA TYR A 243 13.59 -6.33 -1.02
C TYR A 243 13.65 -6.02 -2.50
N SER A 244 14.86 -5.88 -3.03
CA SER A 244 15.10 -5.70 -4.47
C SER A 244 15.38 -7.02 -5.18
N ILE A 245 14.74 -7.17 -6.36
CA ILE A 245 15.08 -8.20 -7.34
C ILE A 245 15.93 -7.65 -8.49
N GLY A 246 16.38 -6.40 -8.39
CA GLY A 246 17.27 -5.74 -9.34
C GLY A 246 16.59 -4.65 -10.17
N SER A 247 17.13 -4.44 -11.36
CA SER A 247 16.67 -3.47 -12.35
C SER A 247 16.86 -4.05 -13.77
N VAL A 248 16.52 -3.26 -14.79
CA VAL A 248 16.82 -3.65 -16.19
C VAL A 248 18.31 -3.89 -16.46
N TYR A 249 19.18 -3.33 -15.62
CA TYR A 249 20.64 -3.43 -15.80
C TYR A 249 21.29 -4.51 -14.95
N GLN A 250 20.69 -4.88 -13.81
CA GLN A 250 21.30 -5.83 -12.89
C GLN A 250 20.24 -6.59 -12.08
N TRP A 251 20.30 -7.91 -12.13
CA TRP A 251 19.51 -8.76 -11.26
C TRP A 251 20.07 -8.80 -9.84
N LYS A 252 19.17 -8.81 -8.86
CA LYS A 252 19.47 -9.03 -7.44
C LYS A 252 18.63 -10.19 -6.93
N ASN A 253 19.16 -10.94 -5.99
CA ASN A 253 18.45 -12.08 -5.41
C ASN A 253 17.82 -11.71 -4.08
N ASN A 254 16.68 -11.01 -4.10
CA ASN A 254 15.97 -10.58 -2.88
C ASN A 254 16.92 -9.86 -1.90
N GLN A 255 17.65 -8.87 -2.38
CA GLN A 255 18.55 -8.09 -1.54
C GLN A 255 17.72 -7.15 -0.67
N LEU A 256 17.88 -7.23 0.65
CA LEU A 256 17.32 -6.25 1.58
C LEU A 256 17.93 -4.88 1.28
N MET A 257 17.09 -3.90 1.07
CA MET A 257 17.46 -2.54 0.66
C MET A 257 17.08 -1.50 1.71
N ASP A 258 16.02 -1.78 2.46
CA ASP A 258 15.51 -0.90 3.50
C ASP A 258 14.70 -1.70 4.52
N GLU A 259 14.67 -1.22 5.77
CA GLU A 259 13.88 -1.79 6.85
C GLU A 259 13.50 -0.71 7.86
N PHE A 260 12.36 -0.87 8.51
CA PHE A 260 11.99 -0.10 9.69
C PHE A 260 11.02 -0.88 10.57
N HIS A 261 10.94 -0.47 11.84
CA HIS A 261 10.22 -1.19 12.88
C HIS A 261 9.32 -0.25 13.68
N ARG A 262 8.26 -0.80 14.27
CA ARG A 262 7.40 -0.15 15.25
C ARG A 262 7.11 -1.11 16.40
N TYR A 263 6.91 -0.54 17.60
CA TYR A 263 6.60 -1.29 18.81
C TYR A 263 5.42 -0.64 19.52
N LEU A 264 4.48 -1.42 20.02
CA LEU A 264 3.39 -0.91 20.85
C LEU A 264 3.93 -0.30 22.15
N GLY A 265 3.46 0.92 22.47
CA GLY A 265 3.81 1.61 23.70
C GLY A 265 5.26 2.09 23.82
N LEU A 266 6.05 1.98 22.75
CA LEU A 266 7.41 2.49 22.69
C LEU A 266 7.53 3.57 21.59
N GLU A 267 8.24 4.67 21.93
CA GLU A 267 8.74 5.54 20.87
C GLU A 267 9.72 4.74 20.02
N ALA A 268 9.63 4.89 18.69
CA ALA A 268 10.56 4.22 17.80
C ALA A 268 11.99 4.57 18.22
N PRO A 269 12.89 3.59 18.39
CA PRO A 269 14.28 3.91 18.65
C PRO A 269 14.79 4.78 17.49
N ALA A 270 15.51 5.85 17.84
CA ALA A 270 16.13 6.73 16.86
C ALA A 270 16.92 5.87 15.86
N GLN A 271 16.59 5.96 14.59
CA GLN A 271 17.33 5.25 13.55
C GLN A 271 18.79 5.70 13.59
N PRO A 272 19.76 4.79 13.51
CA PRO A 272 21.16 5.20 13.43
C PRO A 272 21.35 6.05 12.17
N GLN A 273 21.97 7.21 12.36
CA GLN A 273 22.30 8.17 11.29
C GLN A 273 23.27 7.58 10.26
#